data_2a52ee2c0781236e5488abe742a3d7c5
#
_entry.id   2a52ee2c0781236e5488abe742a3d7c5
#
_cell.length_a   1.000
_cell.length_b   1.000
_cell.length_c   1.000
_cell.angle_alpha   90.00
_cell.angle_beta   90.00
_cell.angle_gamma   90.00
#
_symmetry.space_group_name_H-M   'P 1'
#
loop_
_entity.id
_entity.type
_entity.pdbx_description
1 polymer ?
#
loop_
_entity_poly.entity_id
_entity_poly.type
_entity_poly.pdbx_seq_one_letter_code
_entity_poly.pdbx_strand_id
1 'polypeptide(L)'
;TRASKSKQICAKLTQHLDALIAETPQGKPVVGVYSAFPWEVDLGSFIDYAYLRGCTVAFPCMMLDAHGIPDAPGRGMRKPGSGPNAQHVTQQTMEMRSVSAEAFRSNSVPFLNDPLKEYHHNSPELTPMPYLAADEFAFIVVPAGGVDAHGTRLGYGAGNYDRYLCQLTDACHVVGVAFTEQEVSPIPAEDHDIPLPFVTA
;
A
#
# COMPACT_ATOMS: atom_id res chain seq x y z
N THR A 1 -5.50 -18.73 -14.96
CA THR A 1 -4.52 -18.88 -13.84
C THR A 1 -4.30 -17.56 -13.15
N ARG A 2 -3.85 -17.55 -11.85
CA ARG A 2 -3.48 -16.35 -11.10
C ARG A 2 -2.52 -15.45 -11.89
N ALA A 3 -1.46 -16.02 -12.45
CA ALA A 3 -0.48 -15.29 -13.25
C ALA A 3 -1.08 -14.57 -14.47
N SER A 4 -2.03 -15.21 -15.18
CA SER A 4 -2.71 -14.58 -16.30
C SER A 4 -3.59 -13.40 -15.85
N LYS A 5 -4.34 -13.57 -14.77
CA LYS A 5 -5.19 -12.52 -14.21
C LYS A 5 -4.37 -11.35 -13.67
N SER A 6 -3.28 -11.63 -12.94
CA SER A 6 -2.36 -10.58 -12.50
C SER A 6 -1.83 -9.75 -13.67
N LYS A 7 -1.45 -10.38 -14.79
CA LYS A 7 -1.02 -9.65 -15.99
C LYS A 7 -2.12 -8.77 -16.59
N GLN A 8 -3.37 -9.22 -16.58
CA GLN A 8 -4.50 -8.41 -17.06
C GLN A 8 -4.73 -7.19 -16.16
N ILE A 9 -4.69 -7.37 -14.84
CA ILE A 9 -4.78 -6.27 -13.87
C ILE A 9 -3.63 -5.29 -14.05
N CYS A 10 -2.39 -5.78 -14.13
CA CYS A 10 -1.22 -4.94 -14.37
C CYS A 10 -1.32 -4.13 -15.68
N ALA A 11 -1.88 -4.71 -16.75
CA ALA A 11 -2.09 -3.97 -17.99
C ALA A 11 -3.09 -2.81 -17.83
N LYS A 12 -4.15 -3.00 -17.05
CA LYS A 12 -5.08 -1.92 -16.71
C LYS A 12 -4.41 -0.84 -15.85
N LEU A 13 -3.65 -1.24 -14.82
CA LEU A 13 -2.87 -0.30 -14.00
C LEU A 13 -1.87 0.51 -14.81
N THR A 14 -1.22 -0.12 -15.80
CA THR A 14 -0.31 0.55 -16.73
C THR A 14 -1.01 1.67 -17.52
N GLN A 15 -2.24 1.43 -17.99
CA GLN A 15 -3.04 2.45 -18.68
C GLN A 15 -3.40 3.63 -17.76
N HIS A 16 -3.76 3.34 -16.49
CA HIS A 16 -4.02 4.38 -15.49
C HIS A 16 -2.77 5.23 -15.22
N LEU A 17 -1.61 4.59 -15.07
CA LEU A 17 -0.34 5.28 -14.85
C LEU A 17 0.05 6.13 -16.08
N ASP A 18 -0.14 5.64 -17.29
CA ASP A 18 0.14 6.38 -18.51
C ASP A 18 -0.74 7.63 -18.66
N ALA A 19 -2.03 7.51 -18.33
CA ALA A 19 -2.94 8.65 -18.31
C ALA A 19 -2.46 9.72 -17.32
N LEU A 20 -2.10 9.31 -16.10
CA LEU A 20 -1.58 10.21 -15.08
C LEU A 20 -0.29 10.91 -15.52
N ILE A 21 0.66 10.19 -16.12
CA ILE A 21 1.92 10.75 -16.61
C ILE A 21 1.66 11.76 -17.74
N ALA A 22 0.67 11.51 -18.60
CA ALA A 22 0.31 12.43 -19.68
C ALA A 22 -0.28 13.75 -19.15
N GLU A 23 -1.00 13.71 -18.03
CA GLU A 23 -1.59 14.87 -17.37
C GLU A 23 -0.57 15.67 -16.53
N THR A 24 0.55 15.03 -16.15
CA THR A 24 1.58 15.62 -15.29
C THR A 24 2.96 15.60 -15.99
N PRO A 25 3.17 16.41 -17.04
CA PRO A 25 4.37 16.32 -17.87
C PRO A 25 5.67 16.74 -17.17
N GLN A 26 5.59 17.36 -16.00
CA GLN A 26 6.75 17.83 -15.24
C GLN A 26 6.88 17.04 -13.93
N GLY A 27 7.73 16.02 -13.95
CA GLY A 27 8.09 15.28 -12.75
C GLY A 27 8.12 13.76 -12.98
N LYS A 28 8.76 13.08 -12.04
CA LYS A 28 8.70 11.62 -11.95
C LYS A 28 7.65 11.28 -10.89
N PRO A 29 6.49 10.68 -11.25
CA PRO A 29 5.48 10.39 -10.26
C PRO A 29 6.00 9.37 -9.24
N VAL A 30 5.59 9.56 -7.99
CA VAL A 30 5.79 8.59 -6.92
C VAL A 30 4.63 7.60 -6.96
N VAL A 31 4.97 6.32 -7.07
CA VAL A 31 4.03 5.21 -7.19
C VAL A 31 4.18 4.28 -6.00
N GLY A 32 3.14 4.17 -5.19
CA GLY A 32 3.05 3.22 -4.10
C GLY A 32 2.54 1.86 -4.60
N VAL A 33 3.23 0.80 -4.21
CA VAL A 33 2.87 -0.58 -4.53
C VAL A 33 3.06 -1.47 -3.30
N TYR A 34 2.77 -2.75 -3.41
CA TYR A 34 3.01 -3.73 -2.34
C TYR A 34 3.79 -4.94 -2.87
N SER A 35 4.44 -5.67 -1.97
CA SER A 35 5.00 -6.99 -2.24
C SER A 35 3.91 -8.04 -2.05
N ALA A 36 3.52 -8.70 -3.14
CA ALA A 36 2.35 -9.57 -3.14
C ALA A 36 2.56 -10.87 -2.36
N PHE A 37 1.65 -11.19 -1.47
CA PHE A 37 1.53 -12.54 -0.92
C PHE A 37 1.06 -13.55 -1.99
N PRO A 38 1.21 -14.87 -1.76
CA PRO A 38 0.85 -15.89 -2.75
C PRO A 38 -0.61 -15.87 -3.23
N TRP A 39 -1.51 -15.27 -2.47
CA TRP A 39 -2.94 -15.15 -2.79
C TRP A 39 -3.35 -13.77 -3.31
N GLU A 40 -2.44 -12.80 -3.35
CA GLU A 40 -2.67 -11.45 -3.87
C GLU A 40 -2.36 -11.34 -5.35
N VAL A 41 -2.77 -10.25 -5.96
CA VAL A 41 -2.42 -9.89 -7.33
C VAL A 41 -0.91 -9.61 -7.38
N ASP A 42 -0.21 -10.33 -8.23
CA ASP A 42 1.23 -10.12 -8.47
C ASP A 42 1.42 -8.87 -9.34
N LEU A 43 2.05 -7.85 -8.76
CA LEU A 43 2.31 -6.57 -9.40
C LEU A 43 3.65 -6.51 -10.16
N GLY A 44 4.43 -7.59 -10.22
CA GLY A 44 5.81 -7.57 -10.75
C GLY A 44 5.92 -6.88 -12.11
N SER A 45 5.02 -7.17 -13.06
CA SER A 45 5.06 -6.53 -14.37
C SER A 45 4.67 -5.05 -14.36
N PHE A 46 3.80 -4.61 -13.47
CA PHE A 46 3.47 -3.19 -13.26
C PHE A 46 4.62 -2.45 -12.59
N ILE A 47 5.26 -3.06 -11.59
CA ILE A 47 6.43 -2.49 -10.90
C ILE A 47 7.58 -2.27 -11.88
N ASP A 48 7.90 -3.27 -12.71
CA ASP A 48 8.93 -3.14 -13.75
C ASP A 48 8.57 -2.02 -14.75
N TYR A 49 7.29 -1.90 -15.11
CA TYR A 49 6.83 -0.84 -15.99
C TYR A 49 6.98 0.54 -15.34
N ALA A 50 6.61 0.71 -14.07
CA ALA A 50 6.75 1.97 -13.35
C ALA A 50 8.23 2.41 -13.31
N TYR A 51 9.16 1.50 -13.04
CA TYR A 51 10.59 1.80 -13.13
C TYR A 51 11.03 2.19 -14.55
N LEU A 52 10.52 1.49 -15.58
CA LEU A 52 10.83 1.82 -16.99
C LEU A 52 10.37 3.23 -17.36
N ARG A 53 9.23 3.66 -16.83
CA ARG A 53 8.68 5.02 -17.03
C ARG A 53 9.41 6.08 -16.18
N GLY A 54 10.40 5.68 -15.38
CA GLY A 54 11.20 6.56 -14.54
C GLY A 54 10.49 7.01 -13.26
N CYS A 55 9.43 6.32 -12.84
CA CYS A 55 8.74 6.61 -11.59
C CYS A 55 9.64 6.29 -10.39
N THR A 56 9.43 7.01 -9.29
CA THR A 56 9.90 6.59 -7.97
C THR A 56 8.91 5.56 -7.44
N VAL A 57 9.38 4.35 -7.13
CA VAL A 57 8.53 3.26 -6.65
C VAL A 57 8.76 3.03 -5.16
N ALA A 58 7.67 2.99 -4.39
CA ALA A 58 7.71 2.82 -2.95
C ALA A 58 6.88 1.62 -2.49
N PHE A 59 7.34 1.00 -1.42
CA PHE A 59 6.72 -0.18 -0.82
C PHE A 59 6.45 0.04 0.67
N PRO A 60 5.44 -0.65 1.24
CA PRO A 60 5.17 -0.60 2.66
C PRO A 60 6.30 -1.24 3.47
N CYS A 61 6.66 -0.57 4.55
CA CYS A 61 7.59 -1.04 5.56
C CYS A 61 6.93 -0.87 6.94
N MET A 62 6.95 -1.92 7.76
CA MET A 62 6.36 -1.88 9.08
C MET A 62 7.33 -1.26 10.08
N MET A 63 6.85 -0.29 10.86
CA MET A 63 7.65 0.51 11.78
C MET A 63 7.22 0.31 13.22
N LEU A 64 8.20 0.26 14.12
CA LEU A 64 7.99 0.30 15.58
C LEU A 64 7.78 1.74 16.08
N ASP A 65 8.41 2.71 15.39
CA ASP A 65 8.36 4.13 15.71
C ASP A 65 8.15 4.91 14.40
N ALA A 66 6.94 5.36 14.16
CA ALA A 66 6.64 6.14 12.95
C ALA A 66 7.16 7.58 13.02
N HIS A 67 7.51 8.15 11.87
CA HIS A 67 7.74 9.58 11.73
C HIS A 67 6.42 10.33 11.95
N GLY A 68 6.20 10.81 13.20
CA GLY A 68 5.23 11.86 13.52
C GLY A 68 3.83 11.74 12.92
N ILE A 69 3.30 10.52 12.76
CA ILE A 69 1.93 10.34 12.31
C ILE A 69 1.00 10.77 13.46
N PRO A 70 0.24 11.87 13.29
CA PRO A 70 -0.77 12.23 14.29
C PRO A 70 -1.77 11.09 14.42
N ASP A 71 -2.23 10.82 15.63
CA ASP A 71 -3.41 9.96 15.83
C ASP A 71 -4.50 10.44 14.88
N ALA A 72 -5.00 9.54 14.00
CA ALA A 72 -6.02 9.89 13.03
C ALA A 72 -7.21 10.55 13.74
N PRO A 73 -7.64 11.76 13.32
CA PRO A 73 -8.71 12.45 13.99
C PRO A 73 -10.01 11.64 13.84
N GLY A 74 -10.57 11.19 14.94
CA GLY A 74 -11.89 10.58 14.99
C GLY A 74 -12.01 9.19 15.58
N ARG A 75 -10.93 8.54 15.99
CA ARG A 75 -11.05 7.29 16.75
C ARG A 75 -10.96 7.52 18.25
N GLY A 76 -12.13 7.41 18.88
CA GLY A 76 -12.15 6.82 20.22
C GLY A 76 -11.66 5.38 20.10
N MET A 77 -10.35 5.14 20.16
CA MET A 77 -9.82 3.80 20.31
C MET A 77 -10.51 3.14 21.50
N ARG A 78 -11.27 2.08 21.25
CA ARG A 78 -11.45 1.07 22.29
C ARG A 78 -10.04 0.61 22.65
N LYS A 79 -9.53 1.09 23.79
CA LYS A 79 -8.31 0.57 24.38
C LYS A 79 -8.46 -0.94 24.43
N PRO A 80 -7.59 -1.74 23.79
CA PRO A 80 -7.60 -3.17 24.00
C PRO A 80 -7.34 -3.39 25.48
N GLY A 81 -8.33 -3.92 26.22
CA GLY A 81 -8.18 -4.40 27.56
C GLY A 81 -7.68 -3.37 28.58
N SER A 82 -8.59 -2.64 29.21
CA SER A 82 -8.36 -2.01 30.53
C SER A 82 -8.28 -3.09 31.62
N GLY A 83 -7.29 -3.98 31.51
CA GLY A 83 -6.93 -4.92 32.54
C GLY A 83 -5.58 -4.53 33.14
N PRO A 84 -5.27 -4.92 34.41
CA PRO A 84 -4.04 -4.52 35.11
C PRO A 84 -2.74 -5.04 34.47
N ASN A 85 -2.78 -5.71 33.32
CA ASN A 85 -1.66 -6.23 32.53
C ASN A 85 -1.66 -5.70 31.10
N ALA A 86 -2.16 -4.48 30.83
CA ALA A 86 -2.01 -3.86 29.53
C ALA A 86 -0.51 -3.60 29.26
N GLN A 87 0.17 -4.59 28.68
CA GLN A 87 1.44 -4.39 28.03
C GLN A 87 1.23 -3.31 26.97
N HIS A 88 2.13 -2.33 26.90
CA HIS A 88 2.19 -1.34 25.82
C HIS A 88 2.27 -2.11 24.50
N VAL A 89 1.13 -2.33 23.85
CA VAL A 89 1.10 -2.73 22.45
C VAL A 89 1.56 -1.51 21.68
N THR A 90 2.82 -1.45 21.34
CA THR A 90 3.36 -0.50 20.37
C THR A 90 2.52 -0.66 19.10
N GLN A 91 1.82 0.40 18.72
CA GLN A 91 0.94 0.36 17.58
C GLN A 91 1.82 0.31 16.33
N GLN A 92 1.79 -0.82 15.63
CA GLN A 92 2.46 -0.96 14.34
C GLN A 92 1.98 0.13 13.39
N THR A 93 2.91 0.81 12.76
CA THR A 93 2.64 1.82 11.76
C THR A 93 3.27 1.42 10.43
N MET A 94 2.55 1.65 9.36
CA MET A 94 3.04 1.41 8.01
C MET A 94 3.56 2.72 7.43
N GLU A 95 4.81 2.73 6.98
CA GLU A 95 5.40 3.79 6.19
C GLU A 95 5.68 3.30 4.77
N MET A 96 5.72 4.21 3.82
CA MET A 96 6.15 3.89 2.45
C MET A 96 7.59 4.32 2.25
N ARG A 97 8.41 3.40 1.71
CA ARG A 97 9.83 3.65 1.46
C ARG A 97 10.19 3.43 0.02
N SER A 98 10.95 4.37 -0.54
CA SER A 98 11.46 4.28 -1.91
C SER A 98 12.45 3.12 -2.05
N VAL A 99 12.29 2.33 -3.10
CA VAL A 99 13.17 1.22 -3.44
C VAL A 99 13.70 1.44 -4.85
N SER A 100 15.00 1.27 -5.06
CA SER A 100 15.58 1.35 -6.40
C SER A 100 15.25 0.10 -7.22
N ALA A 101 15.20 0.24 -8.56
CA ALA A 101 14.99 -0.90 -9.46
C ALA A 101 16.05 -1.99 -9.28
N GLU A 102 17.30 -1.61 -8.99
CA GLU A 102 18.40 -2.54 -8.73
C GLU A 102 18.14 -3.34 -7.44
N ALA A 103 17.83 -2.66 -6.33
CA ALA A 103 17.55 -3.31 -5.06
C ALA A 103 16.32 -4.24 -5.15
N PHE A 104 15.29 -3.83 -5.86
CA PHE A 104 14.11 -4.67 -6.10
C PHE A 104 14.47 -5.93 -6.89
N ARG A 105 15.17 -5.81 -8.02
CA ARG A 105 15.53 -6.94 -8.89
C ARG A 105 16.56 -7.88 -8.27
N SER A 106 17.46 -7.36 -7.44
CA SER A 106 18.45 -8.17 -6.72
C SER A 106 17.89 -8.84 -5.46
N ASN A 107 16.62 -8.60 -5.14
CA ASN A 107 15.96 -9.11 -3.93
C ASN A 107 16.72 -8.74 -2.64
N SER A 108 17.32 -7.54 -2.61
CA SER A 108 18.17 -7.09 -1.51
C SER A 108 17.44 -6.20 -0.49
N VAL A 109 16.13 -6.02 -0.63
CA VAL A 109 15.31 -5.18 0.24
C VAL A 109 14.80 -5.99 1.43
N PRO A 110 15.24 -5.69 2.67
CA PRO A 110 14.97 -6.55 3.82
C PRO A 110 13.47 -6.68 4.14
N PHE A 111 12.71 -5.58 4.09
CA PHE A 111 11.28 -5.57 4.41
C PHE A 111 10.38 -6.13 3.27
N LEU A 112 10.90 -6.35 2.07
CA LEU A 112 10.19 -7.10 1.03
C LEU A 112 10.37 -8.61 1.21
N ASN A 113 11.50 -9.04 1.78
CA ASN A 113 11.78 -10.43 2.09
C ASN A 113 11.10 -10.92 3.36
N ASP A 114 10.85 -10.01 4.29
CA ASP A 114 10.10 -10.25 5.54
C ASP A 114 9.13 -9.09 5.78
N PRO A 115 7.94 -9.09 5.14
CA PRO A 115 6.99 -7.98 5.20
C PRO A 115 6.37 -7.73 6.59
N LEU A 116 6.52 -8.69 7.51
CA LEU A 116 6.00 -8.57 8.88
C LEU A 116 7.06 -8.10 9.88
N LYS A 117 8.33 -8.06 9.46
CA LYS A 117 9.41 -7.54 10.32
C LYS A 117 9.23 -6.04 10.51
N GLU A 118 9.37 -5.62 11.76
CA GLU A 118 9.28 -4.23 12.16
C GLU A 118 10.66 -3.60 12.26
N TYR A 119 10.74 -2.34 11.91
CA TYR A 119 11.99 -1.57 11.90
C TYR A 119 11.85 -0.29 12.73
N HIS A 120 12.95 0.20 13.27
CA HIS A 120 13.06 1.59 13.75
C HIS A 120 13.43 2.51 12.59
N HIS A 121 13.00 3.77 12.63
CA HIS A 121 13.28 4.75 11.57
C HIS A 121 14.79 4.95 11.33
N ASN A 122 15.63 4.73 12.34
CA ASN A 122 17.09 4.82 12.28
C ASN A 122 17.78 3.47 12.01
N SER A 123 17.04 2.42 11.66
CA SER A 123 17.64 1.13 11.32
C SER A 123 18.59 1.27 10.14
N PRO A 124 19.87 0.85 10.27
CA PRO A 124 20.86 1.02 9.20
C PRO A 124 20.45 0.36 7.88
N GLU A 125 19.72 -0.75 7.95
CA GLU A 125 19.24 -1.49 6.78
C GLU A 125 18.30 -0.63 5.91
N LEU A 126 17.64 0.37 6.49
CA LEU A 126 16.69 1.26 5.78
C LEU A 126 17.36 2.47 5.12
N THR A 127 18.65 2.72 5.40
CA THR A 127 19.38 3.87 4.86
C THR A 127 19.30 4.00 3.33
N PRO A 128 19.41 2.92 2.53
CA PRO A 128 19.29 3.01 1.07
C PRO A 128 17.84 3.16 0.57
N MET A 129 16.86 3.08 1.45
CA MET A 129 15.43 3.12 1.14
C MET A 129 14.75 4.26 1.92
N PRO A 130 14.87 5.52 1.42
CA PRO A 130 14.35 6.68 2.13
C PRO A 130 12.83 6.61 2.30
N TYR A 131 12.36 7.15 3.42
CA TYR A 131 10.95 7.42 3.66
C TYR A 131 10.41 8.43 2.65
N LEU A 132 9.16 8.24 2.23
CA LEU A 132 8.41 9.17 1.41
C LEU A 132 7.15 9.61 2.16
N ALA A 133 6.92 10.91 2.18
CA ALA A 133 5.73 11.47 2.82
C ALA A 133 4.47 11.18 1.98
N ALA A 134 3.32 11.12 2.63
CA ALA A 134 2.07 10.74 1.98
C ALA A 134 1.62 11.74 0.89
N ASP A 135 1.99 12.99 0.99
CA ASP A 135 1.69 14.05 0.02
C ASP A 135 2.56 14.01 -1.24
N GLU A 136 3.62 13.17 -1.25
CA GLU A 136 4.45 12.96 -2.44
C GLU A 136 3.83 11.99 -3.46
N PHE A 137 2.84 11.18 -3.04
CA PHE A 137 2.30 10.12 -3.89
C PHE A 137 1.32 10.64 -4.94
N ALA A 138 1.59 10.27 -6.19
CA ALA A 138 0.68 10.52 -7.32
C ALA A 138 -0.22 9.31 -7.61
N PHE A 139 0.23 8.09 -7.28
CA PHE A 139 -0.49 6.85 -7.55
C PHE A 139 -0.21 5.81 -6.47
N ILE A 140 -1.24 5.13 -5.97
CA ILE A 140 -1.08 4.02 -5.02
C ILE A 140 -1.96 2.83 -5.41
N VAL A 141 -1.35 1.64 -5.43
CA VAL A 141 -2.04 0.37 -5.61
C VAL A 141 -2.23 -0.31 -4.25
N VAL A 142 -3.47 -0.66 -3.95
CA VAL A 142 -3.87 -1.23 -2.65
C VAL A 142 -4.35 -2.67 -2.84
N PRO A 143 -3.83 -3.65 -2.08
CA PRO A 143 -4.32 -5.02 -2.12
C PRO A 143 -5.65 -5.16 -1.38
N ALA A 144 -6.45 -6.15 -1.76
CA ALA A 144 -7.65 -6.54 -1.04
C ALA A 144 -7.74 -8.05 -0.88
N GLY A 145 -8.17 -8.51 0.31
CA GLY A 145 -8.54 -9.90 0.56
C GLY A 145 -9.92 -10.22 -0.01
N GLY A 146 -10.80 -9.24 -0.06
CA GLY A 146 -12.11 -9.26 -0.71
C GLY A 146 -12.57 -7.82 -1.01
N VAL A 147 -13.45 -7.66 -1.97
CA VAL A 147 -14.01 -6.37 -2.38
C VAL A 147 -15.49 -6.51 -2.69
N ASP A 148 -16.29 -5.48 -2.37
CA ASP A 148 -17.68 -5.44 -2.77
C ASP A 148 -17.94 -4.42 -3.90
N ALA A 149 -19.17 -4.39 -4.38
CA ALA A 149 -19.60 -3.50 -5.46
C ALA A 149 -19.53 -1.99 -5.10
N HIS A 150 -19.36 -1.66 -3.84
CA HIS A 150 -19.26 -0.27 -3.35
C HIS A 150 -17.81 0.19 -3.17
N GLY A 151 -16.83 -0.71 -3.43
CA GLY A 151 -15.42 -0.41 -3.23
C GLY A 151 -14.95 -0.58 -1.78
N THR A 152 -15.77 -1.18 -0.93
CA THR A 152 -15.36 -1.58 0.42
C THR A 152 -14.44 -2.80 0.31
N ARG A 153 -13.35 -2.81 1.07
CA ARG A 153 -12.39 -3.90 1.03
C ARG A 153 -12.30 -4.64 2.35
N LEU A 154 -12.11 -5.95 2.27
CA LEU A 154 -11.62 -6.77 3.37
C LEU A 154 -10.08 -6.69 3.36
N GLY A 155 -9.54 -6.12 4.43
CA GLY A 155 -8.11 -6.17 4.73
C GLY A 155 -7.78 -7.33 5.67
N TYR A 156 -6.52 -7.40 6.10
CA TYR A 156 -6.03 -8.43 7.04
C TYR A 156 -6.28 -8.08 8.53
N GLY A 157 -7.12 -7.08 8.81
CA GLY A 157 -7.56 -6.73 10.17
C GLY A 157 -6.64 -5.76 10.93
N ALA A 158 -5.44 -5.44 10.43
CA ALA A 158 -4.54 -4.51 11.10
C ALA A 158 -4.86 -3.02 10.83
N GLY A 159 -5.70 -2.70 9.83
CA GLY A 159 -6.09 -1.35 9.44
C GLY A 159 -4.93 -0.45 8.94
N ASN A 160 -3.82 -1.05 8.52
CA ASN A 160 -2.63 -0.31 8.10
C ASN A 160 -2.90 0.59 6.89
N TYR A 161 -3.59 0.07 5.88
CA TYR A 161 -3.95 0.86 4.70
C TYR A 161 -4.97 1.94 5.02
N ASP A 162 -5.99 1.68 5.87
CA ASP A 162 -6.98 2.70 6.23
C ASP A 162 -6.31 3.90 6.91
N ARG A 163 -5.39 3.62 7.84
CA ARG A 163 -4.59 4.68 8.49
C ARG A 163 -3.66 5.40 7.54
N TYR A 164 -3.10 4.71 6.55
CA TYR A 164 -2.20 5.34 5.59
C TYR A 164 -2.97 6.17 4.55
N LEU A 165 -4.06 5.65 4.01
CA LEU A 165 -4.87 6.32 2.99
C LEU A 165 -5.46 7.64 3.47
N CYS A 166 -5.80 7.76 4.76
CA CYS A 166 -6.26 9.03 5.35
C CYS A 166 -5.22 10.17 5.28
N GLN A 167 -3.95 9.86 5.02
CA GLN A 167 -2.87 10.85 4.97
C GLN A 167 -2.59 11.34 3.56
N LEU A 168 -3.11 10.65 2.55
CA LEU A 168 -2.93 11.01 1.15
C LEU A 168 -3.68 12.28 0.81
N THR A 169 -3.19 13.01 -0.18
CA THR A 169 -3.90 14.14 -0.75
C THR A 169 -4.96 13.68 -1.76
N ASP A 170 -5.98 14.51 -2.00
CA ASP A 170 -7.00 14.25 -3.02
C ASP A 170 -6.44 14.12 -4.44
N ALA A 171 -5.20 14.59 -4.66
CA ALA A 171 -4.49 14.47 -5.93
C ALA A 171 -3.89 13.07 -6.16
N CYS A 172 -3.81 12.22 -5.14
CA CYS A 172 -3.29 10.88 -5.26
C CYS A 172 -4.34 9.94 -5.86
N HIS A 173 -4.00 9.29 -6.97
CA HIS A 173 -4.85 8.24 -7.55
C HIS A 173 -4.67 6.94 -6.78
N VAL A 174 -5.69 6.54 -6.02
CA VAL A 174 -5.70 5.31 -5.26
C VAL A 174 -6.53 4.26 -5.98
N VAL A 175 -5.95 3.09 -6.26
CA VAL A 175 -6.62 2.00 -6.99
C VAL A 175 -6.48 0.70 -6.20
N GLY A 176 -7.60 0.09 -5.83
CA GLY A 176 -7.64 -1.25 -5.29
C GLY A 176 -7.47 -2.30 -6.38
N VAL A 177 -6.83 -3.43 -6.07
CA VAL A 177 -6.74 -4.58 -6.98
C VAL A 177 -7.20 -5.85 -6.29
N ALA A 178 -7.99 -6.64 -7.03
CA ALA A 178 -8.51 -7.92 -6.57
C ALA A 178 -8.71 -8.86 -7.76
N PHE A 179 -8.76 -10.16 -7.51
CA PHE A 179 -9.29 -11.12 -8.50
C PHE A 179 -10.81 -11.09 -8.47
N THR A 180 -11.44 -11.41 -9.58
CA THR A 180 -12.92 -11.51 -9.68
C THR A 180 -13.49 -12.48 -8.64
N GLU A 181 -12.74 -13.51 -8.27
CA GLU A 181 -13.12 -14.46 -7.23
C GLU A 181 -13.10 -13.87 -5.80
N GLN A 182 -12.51 -12.69 -5.64
CA GLN A 182 -12.51 -11.95 -4.38
C GLN A 182 -13.66 -10.93 -4.29
N GLU A 183 -14.48 -10.82 -5.35
CA GLU A 183 -15.72 -10.07 -5.28
C GLU A 183 -16.72 -10.80 -4.38
N VAL A 184 -17.21 -10.13 -3.36
CA VAL A 184 -18.07 -10.70 -2.32
C VAL A 184 -19.34 -9.87 -2.15
N SER A 185 -20.31 -10.42 -1.41
CA SER A 185 -21.51 -9.71 -0.97
C SER A 185 -21.14 -8.47 -0.17
N PRO A 186 -22.04 -7.49 0.01
CA PRO A 186 -21.75 -6.25 0.73
C PRO A 186 -21.01 -6.50 2.03
N ILE A 187 -19.89 -5.80 2.19
CA ILE A 187 -19.02 -5.84 3.36
C ILE A 187 -19.55 -4.79 4.36
N PRO A 188 -19.76 -5.12 5.63
CA PRO A 188 -20.05 -4.11 6.64
C PRO A 188 -18.93 -3.07 6.68
N ALA A 189 -19.27 -1.82 6.34
CA ALA A 189 -18.32 -0.71 6.38
C ALA A 189 -18.46 0.05 7.70
N GLU A 190 -17.34 0.49 8.24
CA GLU A 190 -17.27 1.43 9.36
C GLU A 190 -16.96 2.85 8.82
N ASP A 191 -17.23 3.89 9.61
CA ASP A 191 -17.05 5.30 9.19
C ASP A 191 -15.61 5.66 8.77
N HIS A 192 -14.65 4.84 9.10
CA HIS A 192 -13.24 5.03 8.78
C HIS A 192 -12.76 4.24 7.57
N ASP A 193 -13.58 3.36 7.01
CA ASP A 193 -13.25 2.60 5.81
C ASP A 193 -13.29 3.50 4.59
N ILE A 194 -12.24 3.47 3.80
CA ILE A 194 -12.13 4.28 2.58
C ILE A 194 -12.51 3.39 1.40
N PRO A 195 -13.66 3.64 0.76
CA PRO A 195 -14.02 2.93 -0.45
C PRO A 195 -13.08 3.31 -1.60
N LEU A 196 -12.68 2.33 -2.39
CA LEU A 196 -11.73 2.48 -3.48
C LEU A 196 -12.33 2.08 -4.83
N PRO A 197 -11.90 2.70 -5.95
CA PRO A 197 -12.09 2.11 -7.25
C PRO A 197 -11.23 0.84 -7.37
N PHE A 198 -11.79 -0.24 -7.89
CA PHE A 198 -11.09 -1.51 -8.05
C PHE A 198 -10.86 -1.86 -9.52
N VAL A 199 -9.70 -2.47 -9.76
CA VAL A 199 -9.37 -3.14 -11.01
C VAL A 199 -9.38 -4.65 -10.76
N THR A 200 -10.30 -5.37 -11.41
CA THR A 200 -10.43 -6.82 -11.30
C THR A 200 -10.16 -7.54 -12.63
N ALA A 201 -9.88 -8.85 -12.58
CA ALA A 201 -9.72 -9.74 -13.73
C ALA A 201 -10.19 -11.17 -13.42
#